data_f278cabe217abedc4869252fa91b2532
#
_entry.id   f278cabe217abedc4869252fa91b2532
#
_cell.length_a   1.000
_cell.length_b   1.000
_cell.length_c   1.000
_cell.angle_alpha   90.00
_cell.angle_beta   90.00
_cell.angle_gamma   90.00
#
_symmetry.space_group_name_H-M   'P 1'
#
loop_
_entity.id
_entity.type
_entity.pdbx_description
1 polymer ?
#
loop_
_entity_poly.entity_id
_entity_poly.type
_entity_poly.pdbx_seq_one_letter_code
_entity_poly.pdbx_strand_id
1 'polypeptide(L)'
;MPMTTKQRLDVPLKIKSVSDSGEFEGYGSVFGVKDSYADIVMPGAFLHSLSQWKEKDALPALLWQHQISEPIGIYTEMREDSTGLYVKGRLLIDDDPLAKRAHAHMKAGSLSGLSIGYILKDYEYDRSKDAFLLKEIDLWEISLVTFPSNDEARVSDVKSAFARGELPTPKSIERVLRDVGLSRTQAKAFMAKGYDALSLRDVEQEALETLKSIFK
;
A
#
# COMPACT_ATOMS: atom_id res chain seq x y z
N MET A 1 -25.06 -5.48 4.72
CA MET A 1 -23.90 -6.07 4.01
C MET A 1 -22.67 -5.37 4.53
N PRO A 2 -21.67 -6.07 5.03
CA PRO A 2 -20.44 -5.42 5.46
C PRO A 2 -19.73 -4.87 4.23
N MET A 3 -19.47 -3.56 4.18
CA MET A 3 -18.59 -2.96 3.17
C MET A 3 -17.16 -3.40 3.47
N THR A 4 -16.62 -4.25 2.62
CA THR A 4 -15.25 -4.77 2.70
C THR A 4 -14.26 -3.68 2.30
N THR A 5 -13.32 -3.36 3.18
CA THR A 5 -12.30 -2.33 2.94
C THR A 5 -11.22 -2.85 2.01
N LYS A 6 -10.87 -2.05 1.00
CA LYS A 6 -9.69 -2.28 0.16
C LYS A 6 -8.42 -2.01 0.96
N GLN A 7 -7.50 -2.96 0.95
CA GLN A 7 -6.16 -2.85 1.52
C GLN A 7 -5.12 -2.72 0.40
N ARG A 8 -3.92 -2.28 0.75
CA ARG A 8 -2.79 -2.11 -0.16
C ARG A 8 -1.59 -2.85 0.39
N LEU A 9 -0.89 -3.57 -0.48
CA LEU A 9 0.35 -4.27 -0.16
C LEU A 9 1.44 -3.70 -1.06
N ASP A 10 2.50 -3.25 -0.43
CA ASP A 10 3.63 -2.62 -1.09
C ASP A 10 4.88 -3.46 -0.87
N VAL A 11 5.35 -4.08 -1.94
CA VAL A 11 6.65 -4.76 -1.97
C VAL A 11 7.52 -4.01 -2.96
N PRO A 12 8.78 -3.67 -2.66
CA PRO A 12 9.67 -3.05 -3.62
C PRO A 12 9.93 -4.04 -4.75
N LEU A 13 9.15 -3.92 -5.83
CA LEU A 13 9.22 -4.80 -6.97
C LEU A 13 9.87 -4.08 -8.14
N LYS A 14 10.96 -4.66 -8.60
CA LYS A 14 11.64 -4.20 -9.79
C LYS A 14 10.80 -4.59 -10.99
N ILE A 15 10.32 -3.59 -11.73
CA ILE A 15 9.89 -3.76 -13.10
C ILE A 15 11.08 -4.36 -13.85
N LYS A 16 10.89 -5.56 -14.42
CA LYS A 16 11.99 -6.29 -15.05
C LYS A 16 12.41 -5.66 -16.37
N SER A 17 11.44 -5.12 -17.13
CA SER A 17 11.67 -4.49 -18.41
C SER A 17 10.53 -3.55 -18.77
N VAL A 18 10.84 -2.51 -19.53
CA VAL A 18 9.90 -1.59 -20.17
C VAL A 18 10.33 -1.40 -21.60
N SER A 19 9.44 -1.73 -22.54
CA SER A 19 9.69 -1.54 -23.99
C SER A 19 9.36 -0.13 -24.44
N ASP A 20 9.82 0.25 -25.63
CA ASP A 20 9.46 1.52 -26.28
C ASP A 20 7.96 1.60 -26.61
N SER A 21 7.28 0.46 -26.78
CA SER A 21 5.84 0.36 -27.02
C SER A 21 4.98 0.45 -25.74
N GLY A 22 5.58 0.67 -24.59
CA GLY A 22 4.88 0.78 -23.29
C GLY A 22 4.55 -0.57 -22.65
N GLU A 23 5.03 -1.69 -23.21
CA GLU A 23 4.89 -3.00 -22.56
C GLU A 23 5.88 -3.14 -21.42
N PHE A 24 5.44 -3.74 -20.32
CA PHE A 24 6.26 -4.01 -19.15
C PHE A 24 5.88 -5.34 -18.50
N GLU A 25 6.80 -5.89 -17.73
CA GLU A 25 6.55 -7.06 -16.90
C GLU A 25 7.21 -6.92 -15.54
N GLY A 26 6.67 -7.62 -14.55
CA GLY A 26 7.17 -7.60 -13.19
C GLY A 26 6.33 -8.45 -12.24
N TYR A 27 6.52 -8.23 -10.96
CA TYR A 27 5.71 -8.86 -9.92
C TYR A 27 4.89 -7.80 -9.21
N GLY A 28 3.57 -7.98 -9.15
CA GLY A 28 2.65 -7.15 -8.35
C GLY A 28 2.73 -7.45 -6.86
N SER A 29 3.22 -8.63 -6.49
CA SER A 29 3.52 -9.04 -5.11
C SER A 29 4.54 -10.19 -5.12
N VAL A 30 5.36 -10.31 -4.06
CA VAL A 30 6.30 -11.42 -3.84
C VAL A 30 5.92 -12.17 -2.59
N PHE A 31 5.93 -13.51 -2.65
CA PHE A 31 5.58 -14.36 -1.53
C PHE A 31 6.67 -14.40 -0.45
N GLY A 32 6.25 -14.55 0.80
CA GLY A 32 7.13 -14.78 1.92
C GLY A 32 7.96 -13.59 2.38
N VAL A 33 7.80 -12.43 1.76
CA VAL A 33 8.48 -11.19 2.13
C VAL A 33 7.59 -10.37 3.05
N LYS A 34 8.12 -9.99 4.22
CA LYS A 34 7.42 -9.10 5.16
C LYS A 34 7.51 -7.67 4.64
N ASP A 35 6.37 -7.05 4.44
CA ASP A 35 6.27 -5.66 4.01
C ASP A 35 6.36 -4.65 5.18
N SER A 36 6.23 -3.37 4.88
CA SER A 36 6.27 -2.30 5.88
C SER A 36 5.06 -2.30 6.83
N TYR A 37 3.98 -3.00 6.47
CA TYR A 37 2.77 -3.16 7.31
C TYR A 37 2.84 -4.38 8.23
N ALA A 38 3.93 -5.13 8.14
CA ALA A 38 4.12 -6.43 8.77
C ALA A 38 3.19 -7.50 8.19
N ASP A 39 2.86 -7.40 6.89
CA ASP A 39 2.11 -8.40 6.14
C ASP A 39 3.05 -9.28 5.31
N ILE A 40 2.71 -10.54 5.18
CA ILE A 40 3.41 -11.55 4.35
C ILE A 40 2.38 -12.24 3.48
N VAL A 41 2.47 -12.04 2.17
CA VAL A 41 1.59 -12.76 1.23
C VAL A 41 2.07 -14.20 1.09
N MET A 42 1.14 -15.13 1.24
CA MET A 42 1.40 -16.56 1.15
C MET A 42 1.15 -17.07 -0.28
N PRO A 43 1.90 -18.11 -0.73
CA PRO A 43 1.58 -18.79 -1.98
C PRO A 43 0.12 -19.26 -1.99
N GLY A 44 -0.57 -19.07 -3.11
CA GLY A 44 -1.99 -19.39 -3.28
C GLY A 44 -2.95 -18.26 -2.94
N ALA A 45 -2.47 -17.15 -2.37
CA ALA A 45 -3.32 -16.06 -1.89
C ALA A 45 -4.17 -15.39 -2.99
N PHE A 46 -3.73 -15.40 -4.24
CA PHE A 46 -4.44 -14.78 -5.37
C PHE A 46 -5.26 -15.75 -6.21
N LEU A 47 -5.13 -17.08 -6.03
CA LEU A 47 -5.69 -18.08 -6.94
C LEU A 47 -7.20 -17.93 -7.11
N HIS A 48 -7.94 -17.72 -5.99
CA HIS A 48 -9.38 -17.55 -6.04
C HIS A 48 -9.78 -16.27 -6.81
N SER A 49 -9.15 -15.14 -6.50
CA SER A 49 -9.42 -13.87 -7.16
C SER A 49 -9.08 -13.92 -8.66
N LEU A 50 -7.94 -14.52 -9.03
CA LEU A 50 -7.57 -14.68 -10.44
C LEU A 50 -8.55 -15.58 -11.20
N SER A 51 -9.10 -16.63 -10.57
CA SER A 51 -10.16 -17.43 -11.15
C SER A 51 -11.43 -16.62 -11.41
N GLN A 52 -11.84 -15.79 -10.45
CA GLN A 52 -13.02 -14.92 -10.61
C GLN A 52 -12.83 -13.88 -11.73
N TRP A 53 -11.63 -13.32 -11.88
CA TRP A 53 -11.32 -12.38 -12.97
C TRP A 53 -11.35 -13.09 -14.32
N LYS A 54 -10.83 -14.32 -14.40
CA LYS A 54 -10.88 -15.16 -15.60
C LYS A 54 -12.31 -15.50 -16.03
N GLU A 55 -13.20 -15.79 -15.07
CA GLU A 55 -14.63 -16.04 -15.35
C GLU A 55 -15.33 -14.80 -15.95
N LYS A 56 -14.84 -13.60 -15.65
CA LYS A 56 -15.35 -12.33 -16.19
C LYS A 56 -14.69 -11.94 -17.53
N ASP A 57 -13.78 -12.76 -18.04
CA ASP A 57 -12.92 -12.44 -19.21
C ASP A 57 -12.22 -11.08 -19.04
N ALA A 58 -11.71 -10.80 -17.83
CA ALA A 58 -11.11 -9.54 -17.46
C ALA A 58 -9.90 -9.74 -16.55
N LEU A 59 -9.14 -8.67 -16.34
CA LEU A 59 -8.05 -8.58 -15.38
C LEU A 59 -8.24 -7.34 -14.50
N PRO A 60 -7.61 -7.31 -13.30
CA PRO A 60 -7.57 -6.13 -12.45
C PRO A 60 -7.08 -4.87 -13.17
N ALA A 61 -7.52 -3.71 -12.72
CA ALA A 61 -7.15 -2.43 -13.33
C ALA A 61 -5.67 -2.10 -13.15
N LEU A 62 -5.06 -1.49 -14.20
CA LEU A 62 -3.75 -0.86 -14.14
C LEU A 62 -3.92 0.64 -13.87
N LEU A 63 -3.59 1.08 -12.64
CA LEU A 63 -3.84 2.45 -12.22
C LEU A 63 -2.54 3.22 -11.96
N TRP A 64 -2.67 4.55 -11.95
CA TRP A 64 -1.67 5.49 -11.49
C TRP A 64 -1.84 5.76 -10.00
N GLN A 65 -0.81 5.42 -9.18
CA GLN A 65 -0.73 5.80 -7.76
C GLN A 65 -2.00 5.45 -6.95
N HIS A 66 -2.66 4.31 -7.23
CA HIS A 66 -3.91 3.89 -6.60
C HIS A 66 -5.13 4.83 -6.83
N GLN A 67 -5.04 5.71 -7.81
CA GLN A 67 -6.13 6.61 -8.16
C GLN A 67 -7.12 5.90 -9.07
N ILE A 68 -8.31 5.59 -8.55
CA ILE A 68 -9.33 4.80 -9.27
C ILE A 68 -9.80 5.52 -10.54
N SER A 69 -9.74 6.85 -10.57
CA SER A 69 -10.10 7.67 -11.73
C SER A 69 -9.01 7.74 -12.81
N GLU A 70 -7.82 7.16 -12.55
CA GLU A 70 -6.65 7.29 -13.41
C GLU A 70 -6.13 5.93 -13.89
N PRO A 71 -6.90 5.20 -14.72
CA PRO A 71 -6.39 4.02 -15.41
C PRO A 71 -5.41 4.46 -16.49
N ILE A 72 -4.21 3.86 -16.53
CA ILE A 72 -3.12 4.24 -17.44
C ILE A 72 -2.75 3.16 -18.45
N GLY A 73 -3.46 2.04 -18.43
CA GLY A 73 -3.19 0.92 -19.31
C GLY A 73 -4.00 -0.30 -18.96
N ILE A 74 -3.55 -1.44 -19.47
CA ILE A 74 -4.18 -2.74 -19.25
C ILE A 74 -3.13 -3.78 -18.86
N TYR A 75 -3.55 -4.79 -18.07
CA TYR A 75 -2.80 -6.03 -17.95
C TYR A 75 -3.15 -6.98 -19.09
N THR A 76 -2.16 -7.69 -19.61
CA THR A 76 -2.30 -8.69 -20.68
C THR A 76 -2.08 -10.10 -20.18
N GLU A 77 -1.38 -10.26 -19.06
CA GLU A 77 -1.15 -11.53 -18.38
C GLU A 77 -1.06 -11.30 -16.89
N MET A 78 -1.63 -12.20 -16.11
CA MET A 78 -1.53 -12.21 -14.67
C MET A 78 -1.63 -13.65 -14.15
N ARG A 79 -0.68 -14.08 -13.33
CA ARG A 79 -0.65 -15.42 -12.74
C ARG A 79 0.21 -15.47 -11.50
N GLU A 80 -0.07 -16.43 -10.63
CA GLU A 80 0.90 -16.81 -9.60
C GLU A 80 1.97 -17.72 -10.18
N ASP A 81 3.22 -17.54 -9.71
CA ASP A 81 4.30 -18.50 -9.88
C ASP A 81 5.01 -18.74 -8.54
N SER A 82 6.15 -19.43 -8.54
CA SER A 82 6.90 -19.71 -7.32
C SER A 82 7.47 -18.46 -6.61
N THR A 83 7.52 -17.32 -7.28
CA THR A 83 8.04 -16.06 -6.76
C THR A 83 6.95 -15.18 -6.19
N GLY A 84 5.77 -15.14 -6.85
CA GLY A 84 4.68 -14.25 -6.47
C GLY A 84 3.63 -14.06 -7.56
N LEU A 85 2.97 -12.92 -7.54
CA LEU A 85 1.99 -12.49 -8.55
C LEU A 85 2.71 -11.85 -9.73
N TYR A 86 3.02 -12.66 -10.76
CA TYR A 86 3.60 -12.19 -12.01
C TYR A 86 2.56 -11.49 -12.88
N VAL A 87 2.96 -10.37 -13.47
CA VAL A 87 2.11 -9.55 -14.35
C VAL A 87 2.85 -9.09 -15.59
N LYS A 88 2.12 -9.02 -16.72
CA LYS A 88 2.49 -8.24 -17.91
C LYS A 88 1.43 -7.19 -18.14
N GLY A 89 1.85 -5.99 -18.48
CA GLY A 89 0.96 -4.88 -18.79
C GLY A 89 1.43 -4.08 -19.98
N ARG A 90 0.54 -3.26 -20.49
CA ARG A 90 0.81 -2.28 -21.55
C ARG A 90 0.17 -0.95 -21.20
N LEU A 91 1.00 0.09 -21.18
CA LEU A 91 0.58 1.48 -21.02
C LEU A 91 -0.02 2.01 -22.32
N LEU A 92 -1.05 2.84 -22.25
CA LEU A 92 -1.70 3.49 -23.38
C LEU A 92 -0.95 4.78 -23.76
N ILE A 93 0.33 4.64 -24.11
CA ILE A 93 1.25 5.79 -24.28
C ILE A 93 0.90 6.72 -25.45
N ASP A 94 0.18 6.22 -26.45
CA ASP A 94 -0.21 6.99 -27.63
C ASP A 94 -1.49 7.81 -27.40
N ASP A 95 -2.39 7.29 -26.54
CA ASP A 95 -3.74 7.81 -26.35
C ASP A 95 -3.92 8.54 -25.00
N ASP A 96 -3.03 8.28 -24.02
CA ASP A 96 -3.14 8.84 -22.68
C ASP A 96 -1.86 9.58 -22.27
N PRO A 97 -1.94 10.91 -22.07
CA PRO A 97 -0.79 11.72 -21.61
C PRO A 97 -0.22 11.27 -20.26
N LEU A 98 -1.05 10.75 -19.35
CA LEU A 98 -0.62 10.24 -18.05
C LEU A 98 0.17 8.93 -18.22
N ALA A 99 -0.32 8.02 -19.06
CA ALA A 99 0.39 6.78 -19.39
C ALA A 99 1.76 7.08 -20.06
N LYS A 100 1.80 8.05 -20.96
CA LYS A 100 3.05 8.51 -21.59
C LYS A 100 4.04 9.06 -20.57
N ARG A 101 3.57 9.85 -19.59
CA ARG A 101 4.37 10.36 -18.49
C ARG A 101 4.86 9.22 -17.59
N ALA A 102 4.00 8.28 -17.24
CA ALA A 102 4.36 7.09 -16.45
C ALA A 102 5.46 6.28 -17.14
N HIS A 103 5.33 6.04 -18.45
CA HIS A 103 6.31 5.34 -19.27
C HIS A 103 7.69 6.04 -19.24
N ALA A 104 7.73 7.36 -19.42
CA ALA A 104 8.96 8.13 -19.36
C ALA A 104 9.66 7.97 -17.99
N HIS A 105 8.90 8.02 -16.88
CA HIS A 105 9.43 7.80 -15.54
C HIS A 105 9.89 6.36 -15.28
N MET A 106 9.21 5.37 -15.84
CA MET A 106 9.63 3.97 -15.78
C MET A 106 10.97 3.77 -16.51
N LYS A 107 11.13 4.32 -17.72
CA LYS A 107 12.38 4.26 -18.47
C LYS A 107 13.52 4.99 -17.77
N ALA A 108 13.24 6.09 -17.12
CA ALA A 108 14.21 6.86 -16.32
C ALA A 108 14.52 6.21 -14.95
N GLY A 109 13.79 5.17 -14.54
CA GLY A 109 13.95 4.51 -13.24
C GLY A 109 13.43 5.31 -12.05
N SER A 110 12.73 6.42 -12.26
CA SER A 110 12.09 7.21 -11.19
C SER A 110 10.70 6.72 -10.80
N LEU A 111 10.16 5.76 -11.54
CA LEU A 111 8.94 5.04 -11.26
C LEU A 111 9.23 3.55 -11.46
N SER A 112 9.38 2.78 -10.38
CA SER A 112 9.87 1.40 -10.46
C SER A 112 9.04 0.41 -9.63
N GLY A 113 8.04 0.89 -8.90
CA GLY A 113 7.23 0.07 -8.02
C GLY A 113 5.90 -0.35 -8.64
N LEU A 114 5.48 -1.56 -8.29
CA LEU A 114 4.10 -2.03 -8.41
C LEU A 114 3.52 -2.20 -7.01
N SER A 115 2.26 -1.86 -6.84
CA SER A 115 1.53 -1.99 -5.57
C SER A 115 0.14 -2.51 -5.82
N ILE A 116 -0.32 -3.48 -5.02
CA ILE A 116 -1.64 -4.09 -5.17
C ILE A 116 -2.68 -3.39 -4.30
N GLY A 117 -3.89 -3.18 -4.84
CA GLY A 117 -5.08 -2.82 -4.10
C GLY A 117 -6.01 -4.03 -3.99
N TYR A 118 -6.40 -4.40 -2.76
CA TYR A 118 -7.11 -5.65 -2.51
C TYR A 118 -8.06 -5.57 -1.31
N ILE A 119 -8.90 -6.59 -1.19
CA ILE A 119 -9.69 -6.87 0.01
C ILE A 119 -9.16 -8.15 0.63
N LEU A 120 -8.76 -8.09 1.91
CA LEU A 120 -8.31 -9.26 2.66
C LEU A 120 -9.50 -10.17 2.99
N LYS A 121 -9.38 -11.45 2.64
CA LYS A 121 -10.42 -12.49 2.87
C LYS A 121 -10.04 -13.42 4.00
N ASP A 122 -8.80 -13.92 3.99
CA ASP A 122 -8.29 -14.83 5.03
C ASP A 122 -6.85 -14.49 5.41
N TYR A 123 -6.56 -14.53 6.69
CA TYR A 123 -5.24 -14.25 7.26
C TYR A 123 -5.03 -14.92 8.60
N GLU A 124 -3.77 -15.05 8.99
CA GLU A 124 -3.35 -15.55 10.31
C GLU A 124 -2.23 -14.67 10.87
N TYR A 125 -2.24 -14.42 12.17
CA TYR A 125 -1.13 -13.72 12.81
C TYR A 125 -0.07 -14.71 13.30
N ASP A 126 1.12 -14.63 12.72
CA ASP A 126 2.30 -15.41 13.12
C ASP A 126 3.10 -14.65 14.18
N ARG A 127 3.02 -15.10 15.44
CA ARG A 127 3.72 -14.47 16.55
C ARG A 127 5.25 -14.54 16.42
N SER A 128 5.77 -15.58 15.77
CA SER A 128 7.21 -15.77 15.61
C SER A 128 7.83 -14.78 14.64
N LYS A 129 7.05 -14.38 13.63
CA LYS A 129 7.45 -13.40 12.61
C LYS A 129 6.99 -12.00 12.94
N ASP A 130 6.12 -11.84 13.95
CA ASP A 130 5.40 -10.59 14.25
C ASP A 130 4.77 -10.02 12.96
N ALA A 131 4.00 -10.87 12.25
CA ALA A 131 3.45 -10.56 10.94
C ALA A 131 2.10 -11.23 10.72
N PHE A 132 1.26 -10.62 9.86
CA PHE A 132 0.05 -11.22 9.33
C PHE A 132 0.40 -12.02 8.07
N LEU A 133 0.04 -13.30 8.06
CA LEU A 133 0.16 -14.16 6.89
C LEU A 133 -1.13 -14.04 6.07
N LEU A 134 -1.06 -13.38 4.92
CA LEU A 134 -2.22 -13.18 4.04
C LEU A 134 -2.43 -14.42 3.19
N LYS A 135 -3.48 -15.18 3.47
CA LYS A 135 -3.76 -16.48 2.86
C LYS A 135 -4.73 -16.41 1.68
N GLU A 136 -5.66 -15.46 1.71
CA GLU A 136 -6.61 -15.22 0.61
C GLU A 136 -6.85 -13.72 0.42
N ILE A 137 -6.70 -13.28 -0.83
CA ILE A 137 -6.76 -11.88 -1.24
C ILE A 137 -7.71 -11.75 -2.43
N ASP A 138 -8.69 -10.85 -2.33
CA ASP A 138 -9.53 -10.42 -3.45
C ASP A 138 -8.86 -9.20 -4.11
N LEU A 139 -8.18 -9.44 -5.24
CA LEU A 139 -7.37 -8.45 -5.95
C LEU A 139 -8.26 -7.52 -6.79
N TRP A 140 -8.10 -6.21 -6.63
CA TRP A 140 -8.91 -5.22 -7.35
C TRP A 140 -8.13 -4.47 -8.42
N GLU A 141 -6.88 -4.11 -8.13
CA GLU A 141 -6.05 -3.33 -9.02
C GLU A 141 -4.57 -3.57 -8.71
N ILE A 142 -3.72 -3.25 -9.65
CA ILE A 142 -2.28 -3.11 -9.43
C ILE A 142 -1.86 -1.79 -10.04
N SER A 143 -1.24 -0.95 -9.23
CA SER A 143 -0.82 0.40 -9.62
C SER A 143 0.66 0.49 -9.88
N LEU A 144 1.04 1.37 -10.81
CA LEU A 144 2.40 1.92 -10.85
C LEU A 144 2.53 2.97 -9.76
N VAL A 145 3.54 2.82 -8.90
CA VAL A 145 3.78 3.72 -7.77
C VAL A 145 5.24 4.19 -7.71
N THR A 146 5.44 5.42 -7.25
CA THR A 146 6.78 5.98 -7.07
C THR A 146 7.50 5.30 -5.90
N PHE A 147 6.77 5.10 -4.81
CA PHE A 147 7.26 4.42 -3.62
C PHE A 147 6.34 3.23 -3.33
N PRO A 148 6.83 2.00 -3.47
CA PRO A 148 6.02 0.81 -3.19
C PRO A 148 5.64 0.62 -1.71
N SER A 149 5.94 1.54 -0.83
CA SER A 149 5.56 1.54 0.60
C SER A 149 5.05 2.91 0.99
N ASN A 150 3.90 3.34 0.44
CA ASN A 150 3.41 4.69 0.67
C ASN A 150 2.74 4.83 2.05
N ASP A 151 3.30 5.68 2.92
CA ASP A 151 2.78 5.99 4.26
C ASP A 151 1.36 6.59 4.26
N GLU A 152 0.89 7.14 3.14
CA GLU A 152 -0.48 7.68 3.00
C GLU A 152 -1.59 6.62 3.12
N ALA A 153 -1.29 5.34 2.88
CA ALA A 153 -2.26 4.25 3.05
C ALA A 153 -2.73 4.07 4.50
N ARG A 154 -1.92 4.47 5.47
CA ARG A 154 -2.16 4.29 6.92
C ARG A 154 -3.37 5.07 7.43
N VAL A 155 -3.57 6.29 6.95
CA VAL A 155 -4.76 7.12 7.32
C VAL A 155 -6.02 6.52 6.71
N SER A 156 -5.92 5.90 5.53
CA SER A 156 -7.03 5.22 4.87
C SER A 156 -7.54 4.03 5.67
N ASP A 157 -6.66 3.23 6.29
CA ASP A 157 -7.02 2.04 7.05
C ASP A 157 -7.82 2.39 8.32
N VAL A 158 -7.40 3.43 9.04
CA VAL A 158 -8.12 3.92 10.23
C VAL A 158 -9.49 4.49 9.84
N LYS A 159 -9.56 5.32 8.81
CA LYS A 159 -10.84 5.86 8.29
C LYS A 159 -11.78 4.75 7.83
N SER A 160 -11.23 3.75 7.18
CA SER A 160 -11.99 2.61 6.66
C SER A 160 -12.53 1.71 7.76
N ALA A 161 -11.78 1.46 8.84
CA ALA A 161 -12.26 0.73 10.00
C ALA A 161 -13.45 1.46 10.66
N PHE A 162 -13.31 2.77 10.90
CA PHE A 162 -14.41 3.57 11.43
C PHE A 162 -15.64 3.60 10.52
N ALA A 163 -15.45 3.68 9.19
CA ALA A 163 -16.56 3.65 8.24
C ALA A 163 -17.33 2.32 8.26
N ARG A 164 -16.69 1.22 8.70
CA ARG A 164 -17.34 -0.09 8.91
C ARG A 164 -17.97 -0.24 10.29
N GLY A 165 -17.84 0.74 11.18
CA GLY A 165 -18.23 0.63 12.58
C GLY A 165 -17.28 -0.25 13.40
N GLU A 166 -16.09 -0.53 12.91
CA GLU A 166 -15.05 -1.29 13.59
C GLU A 166 -14.07 -0.33 14.28
N LEU A 167 -13.54 -0.75 15.44
CA LEU A 167 -12.44 -0.01 16.07
C LEU A 167 -11.13 -0.40 15.37
N PRO A 168 -10.36 0.59 14.86
CA PRO A 168 -9.02 0.33 14.37
C PRO A 168 -8.13 -0.27 15.46
N THR A 169 -7.11 -1.03 15.08
CA THR A 169 -6.18 -1.58 16.08
C THR A 169 -5.43 -0.45 16.80
N PRO A 170 -5.07 -0.62 18.07
CA PRO A 170 -4.25 0.38 18.78
C PRO A 170 -2.96 0.73 18.03
N LYS A 171 -2.35 -0.24 17.35
CA LYS A 171 -1.13 -0.04 16.55
C LYS A 171 -1.38 0.83 15.32
N SER A 172 -2.52 0.69 14.63
CA SER A 172 -2.86 1.55 13.48
C SER A 172 -3.16 2.97 13.90
N ILE A 173 -3.82 3.18 15.04
CA ILE A 173 -4.07 4.50 15.59
C ILE A 173 -2.75 5.16 16.06
N GLU A 174 -1.87 4.43 16.78
CA GLU A 174 -0.54 4.94 17.18
C GLU A 174 0.26 5.42 15.96
N ARG A 175 0.21 4.67 14.85
CA ARG A 175 0.89 5.07 13.61
C ARG A 175 0.35 6.37 13.04
N VAL A 176 -0.98 6.48 12.90
CA VAL A 176 -1.61 7.72 12.38
C VAL A 176 -1.23 8.93 13.24
N LEU A 177 -1.21 8.78 14.56
CA LEU A 177 -0.79 9.84 15.47
C LEU A 177 0.67 10.27 15.20
N ARG A 178 1.55 9.32 14.89
CA ARG A 178 2.94 9.61 14.53
C ARG A 178 3.07 10.27 13.16
N ASP A 179 2.26 9.84 12.21
CA ASP A 179 2.25 10.39 10.85
C ASP A 179 1.78 11.86 10.82
N VAL A 180 0.92 12.27 11.77
CA VAL A 180 0.52 13.67 11.94
C VAL A 180 1.47 14.47 12.85
N GLY A 181 2.65 13.91 13.23
CA GLY A 181 3.74 14.63 13.87
C GLY A 181 3.96 14.34 15.36
N LEU A 182 3.19 13.43 15.99
CA LEU A 182 3.47 13.06 17.37
C LEU A 182 4.71 12.15 17.44
N SER A 183 5.58 12.38 18.42
CA SER A 183 6.64 11.45 18.75
C SER A 183 6.05 10.10 19.23
N ARG A 184 6.85 9.03 19.17
CA ARG A 184 6.43 7.70 19.66
C ARG A 184 5.93 7.75 21.11
N THR A 185 6.58 8.53 21.95
CA THR A 185 6.21 8.68 23.36
C THR A 185 4.88 9.41 23.52
N GLN A 186 4.66 10.49 22.76
CA GLN A 186 3.41 11.23 22.73
C GLN A 186 2.25 10.40 22.17
N ALA A 187 2.46 9.66 21.07
CA ALA A 187 1.45 8.77 20.51
C ALA A 187 1.02 7.69 21.52
N LYS A 188 1.97 7.05 22.21
CA LYS A 188 1.68 6.09 23.28
C LYS A 188 0.97 6.71 24.47
N ALA A 189 1.37 7.91 24.90
CA ALA A 189 0.70 8.62 25.98
C ALA A 189 -0.74 8.98 25.62
N PHE A 190 -0.97 9.45 24.39
CA PHE A 190 -2.31 9.69 23.85
C PHE A 190 -3.16 8.42 23.85
N MET A 191 -2.61 7.29 23.37
CA MET A 191 -3.32 6.02 23.36
C MET A 191 -3.66 5.49 24.77
N ALA A 192 -2.82 5.78 25.75
CA ALA A 192 -3.02 5.32 27.13
C ALA A 192 -3.97 6.19 27.95
N LYS A 193 -3.97 7.50 27.72
CA LYS A 193 -4.61 8.49 28.62
C LYS A 193 -5.53 9.48 27.90
N GLY A 194 -5.63 9.42 26.55
CA GLY A 194 -6.40 10.37 25.75
C GLY A 194 -5.67 11.71 25.53
N TYR A 195 -6.42 12.70 25.02
CA TYR A 195 -5.87 14.01 24.63
C TYR A 195 -5.19 14.76 25.80
N ASP A 196 -5.71 14.61 27.01
CA ASP A 196 -5.15 15.27 28.20
C ASP A 196 -3.72 14.80 28.56
N ALA A 197 -3.29 13.68 27.99
CA ALA A 197 -1.90 13.21 28.13
C ALA A 197 -0.90 13.96 27.23
N LEU A 198 -1.40 14.71 26.26
CA LEU A 198 -0.62 15.66 25.46
C LEU A 198 -0.57 16.98 26.22
N SER A 199 0.09 16.98 27.39
CA SER A 199 0.15 18.17 28.21
C SER A 199 0.90 19.29 27.48
N LEU A 200 0.38 20.51 27.57
CA LEU A 200 0.99 21.75 27.06
C LEU A 200 2.48 21.92 27.51
N ARG A 201 2.89 21.22 28.57
CA ARG A 201 4.27 21.22 29.09
C ARG A 201 5.30 20.71 28.06
N ASP A 202 4.95 19.72 27.22
CA ASP A 202 5.91 19.20 26.25
C ASP A 202 6.08 20.15 25.06
N VAL A 203 4.99 20.86 24.68
CA VAL A 203 5.02 21.87 23.62
C VAL A 203 5.71 23.15 24.11
N GLU A 204 5.47 23.56 25.36
CA GLU A 204 6.13 24.74 25.95
C GLU A 204 7.61 24.49 26.20
N GLN A 205 8.03 23.28 26.61
CA GLN A 205 9.42 22.94 26.82
C GLN A 205 10.21 22.88 25.52
N GLU A 206 9.67 22.28 24.47
CA GLU A 206 10.29 22.22 23.15
C GLU A 206 10.37 23.61 22.49
N ALA A 207 9.31 24.43 22.62
CA ALA A 207 9.31 25.82 22.19
C ALA A 207 10.31 26.67 23.01
N LEU A 208 10.44 26.44 24.31
CA LEU A 208 11.39 27.13 25.19
C LEU A 208 12.85 26.78 24.91
N GLU A 209 13.13 25.49 24.60
CA GLU A 209 14.46 25.02 24.21
C GLU A 209 14.83 25.56 22.81
N THR A 210 13.86 25.59 21.89
CA THR A 210 14.06 26.19 20.57
C THR A 210 14.34 27.68 20.66
N LEU A 211 13.59 28.43 21.48
CA LEU A 211 13.85 29.85 21.73
C LEU A 211 15.22 30.08 22.38
N LYS A 212 15.61 29.28 23.36
CA LYS A 212 16.94 29.36 24.00
C LYS A 212 18.08 29.08 22.99
N SER A 213 17.85 28.26 21.97
CA SER A 213 18.85 27.98 20.93
C SER A 213 19.03 29.12 19.93
N ILE A 214 17.98 29.94 19.73
CA ILE A 214 17.97 31.08 18.81
C ILE A 214 18.62 32.32 19.44
N PHE A 215 18.59 32.45 20.78
CA PHE A 215 19.10 33.59 21.48
C PHE A 215 20.45 33.33 22.20
N LYS A 216 21.19 32.27 21.80
CA LYS A 216 22.59 32.04 22.10
C LYS A 216 23.45 32.39 20.90
#